data_79ab2b7d98333eaeac2633fd57191194
#
_entry.id   79ab2b7d98333eaeac2633fd57191194
#
_cell.length_a   1.000
_cell.length_b   1.000
_cell.length_c   1.000
_cell.angle_alpha   90.00
_cell.angle_beta   90.00
_cell.angle_gamma   90.00
#
_symmetry.space_group_name_H-M   'P 1'
#
loop_
_entity.id
_entity.type
_entity.pdbx_description
1 polymer ?
#
loop_
_entity_poly.entity_id
_entity_poly.type
_entity_poly.pdbx_seq_one_letter_code
_entity_poly.pdbx_strand_id
1 'polypeptide(L)'
;SWKISAITVELRDRIEAQDWCKELSTDRVDGVVSVGSRGEWYANFTKRKINKGTAILKVAEYIEVDARSLMAIGDGSNDLDMFKVVGTSVAMGQSIPEVKQKATFVTGSVGCDGLVDAINKFIL
;
A
#
# COMPACT_ATOMS: atom_id res chain seq x y z
N SER A 1 -16.05 -21.59 -11.44
CA SER A 1 -14.82 -21.07 -12.06
C SER A 1 -13.98 -20.34 -11.00
N TRP A 2 -12.70 -20.63 -10.93
CA TRP A 2 -11.77 -19.93 -10.06
C TRP A 2 -11.56 -18.51 -10.60
N LYS A 3 -11.78 -17.49 -9.75
CA LYS A 3 -11.45 -16.10 -10.09
C LYS A 3 -10.15 -15.73 -9.38
N ILE A 4 -9.09 -15.56 -10.15
CA ILE A 4 -7.81 -15.05 -9.63
C ILE A 4 -7.96 -13.53 -9.47
N SER A 5 -7.75 -13.02 -8.26
CA SER A 5 -7.84 -11.59 -7.96
C SER A 5 -6.48 -10.90 -7.97
N ALA A 6 -5.41 -11.64 -7.68
CA ALA A 6 -4.04 -11.14 -7.68
C ALA A 6 -3.04 -12.27 -7.92
N ILE A 7 -1.89 -11.93 -8.51
CA ILE A 7 -0.72 -12.82 -8.66
C ILE A 7 0.48 -12.06 -8.13
N THR A 8 1.26 -12.70 -7.25
CA THR A 8 2.53 -12.16 -6.76
C THR A 8 3.65 -13.11 -7.16
N VAL A 9 4.71 -12.60 -7.76
CA VAL A 9 5.89 -13.36 -8.18
C VAL A 9 7.11 -12.77 -7.50
N GLU A 10 7.88 -13.61 -6.81
CA GLU A 10 9.18 -13.24 -6.28
C GLU A 10 10.24 -13.31 -7.39
N LEU A 11 11.07 -12.29 -7.47
CA LEU A 11 12.05 -12.11 -8.55
C LEU A 11 13.43 -11.80 -7.95
N ARG A 12 14.49 -12.00 -8.75
CA ARG A 12 15.88 -11.90 -8.28
C ARG A 12 16.25 -10.48 -7.83
N ASP A 13 15.77 -9.49 -8.56
CA ASP A 13 16.13 -8.10 -8.32
C ASP A 13 15.04 -7.14 -8.80
N ARG A 14 15.26 -5.85 -8.54
CA ARG A 14 14.34 -4.78 -8.91
C ARG A 14 14.16 -4.65 -10.42
N ILE A 15 15.21 -4.86 -11.19
CA ILE A 15 15.18 -4.66 -12.65
C ILE A 15 14.28 -5.72 -13.26
N GLU A 16 14.48 -6.99 -12.88
CA GLU A 16 13.63 -8.09 -13.33
C GLU A 16 12.16 -7.87 -12.95
N ALA A 17 11.90 -7.39 -11.73
CA ALA A 17 10.54 -7.07 -11.29
C ALA A 17 9.91 -5.93 -12.11
N GLN A 18 10.68 -4.90 -12.47
CA GLN A 18 10.22 -3.81 -13.33
C GLN A 18 9.93 -4.28 -14.76
N ASP A 19 10.78 -5.12 -15.31
CA ASP A 19 10.61 -5.67 -16.66
C ASP A 19 9.35 -6.53 -16.73
N TRP A 20 9.14 -7.41 -15.76
CA TRP A 20 7.91 -8.20 -15.67
C TRP A 20 6.66 -7.33 -15.56
N CYS A 21 6.69 -6.31 -14.69
CA CYS A 21 5.56 -5.39 -14.57
C CYS A 21 5.27 -4.66 -15.87
N LYS A 22 6.30 -4.22 -16.59
CA LYS A 22 6.17 -3.54 -17.88
C LYS A 22 5.61 -4.44 -18.97
N GLU A 23 6.13 -5.68 -19.06
CA GLU A 23 5.77 -6.64 -20.11
C GLU A 23 4.35 -7.20 -19.93
N LEU A 24 3.96 -7.51 -18.69
CA LEU A 24 2.69 -8.19 -18.39
C LEU A 24 1.55 -7.25 -18.00
N SER A 25 1.80 -5.96 -17.85
CA SER A 25 0.72 -4.97 -17.69
C SER A 25 -0.05 -4.80 -18.99
N THR A 26 -1.37 -4.74 -18.89
CA THR A 26 -2.29 -4.61 -20.02
C THR A 26 -3.37 -3.57 -19.73
N ASP A 27 -4.33 -3.41 -20.63
CA ASP A 27 -5.54 -2.61 -20.38
C ASP A 27 -6.43 -3.16 -19.25
N ARG A 28 -6.21 -4.40 -18.82
CA ARG A 28 -6.98 -5.09 -17.77
C ARG A 28 -6.21 -5.41 -16.50
N VAL A 29 -4.87 -5.40 -16.57
CA VAL A 29 -3.98 -5.83 -15.48
C VAL A 29 -2.94 -4.75 -15.22
N ASP A 30 -2.80 -4.35 -13.98
CA ASP A 30 -1.72 -3.48 -13.50
C ASP A 30 -0.66 -4.33 -12.80
N GLY A 31 0.61 -4.11 -13.17
CA GLY A 31 1.78 -4.67 -12.51
C GLY A 31 2.46 -3.62 -11.63
N VAL A 32 2.73 -3.96 -10.37
CA VAL A 32 3.39 -3.06 -9.40
C VAL A 32 4.55 -3.78 -8.74
N VAL A 33 5.72 -3.13 -8.74
CA VAL A 33 6.90 -3.63 -8.01
C VAL A 33 6.75 -3.33 -6.53
N SER A 34 7.07 -4.30 -5.69
CA SER A 34 7.21 -4.09 -4.25
C SER A 34 8.46 -4.80 -3.70
N VAL A 35 8.88 -4.40 -2.52
CA VAL A 35 10.00 -4.99 -1.79
C VAL A 35 9.49 -5.59 -0.48
N GLY A 36 9.93 -6.81 -0.19
CA GLY A 36 9.63 -7.50 1.05
C GLY A 36 10.51 -7.02 2.22
N SER A 37 10.17 -7.47 3.42
CA SER A 37 10.84 -7.05 4.66
C SER A 37 12.29 -7.48 4.77
N ARG A 38 12.71 -8.51 4.03
CA ARG A 38 14.09 -9.00 3.96
C ARG A 38 14.83 -8.58 2.70
N GLY A 39 14.21 -7.68 1.89
CA GLY A 39 14.80 -7.15 0.67
C GLY A 39 14.46 -7.94 -0.61
N GLU A 40 13.53 -8.89 -0.53
CA GLU A 40 13.04 -9.64 -1.71
C GLU A 40 12.25 -8.70 -2.64
N TRP A 41 12.37 -8.91 -3.94
CA TRP A 41 11.65 -8.14 -4.94
C TRP A 41 10.46 -8.93 -5.50
N TYR A 42 9.33 -8.24 -5.61
CA TYR A 42 8.09 -8.83 -6.10
C TYR A 42 7.49 -8.02 -7.23
N ALA A 43 6.95 -8.71 -8.23
CA ALA A 43 5.99 -8.17 -9.18
C ALA A 43 4.59 -8.62 -8.77
N ASN A 44 3.70 -7.66 -8.50
CA ASN A 44 2.33 -7.90 -8.08
C ASN A 44 1.38 -7.49 -9.21
N PHE A 45 0.57 -8.42 -9.67
CA PHE A 45 -0.38 -8.20 -10.75
C PHE A 45 -1.80 -8.27 -10.19
N THR A 46 -2.56 -7.21 -10.42
CA THR A 46 -3.96 -7.11 -10.01
C THR A 46 -4.82 -6.63 -11.18
N LYS A 47 -6.13 -6.78 -11.05
CA LYS A 47 -7.04 -6.16 -12.00
C LYS A 47 -6.81 -4.65 -12.02
N ARG A 48 -6.77 -4.07 -13.21
CA ARG A 48 -6.53 -2.63 -13.38
C ARG A 48 -7.47 -1.78 -12.52
N LYS A 49 -6.93 -0.72 -11.94
CA LYS A 49 -7.61 0.18 -11.00
C LYS A 49 -8.06 -0.47 -9.68
N ILE A 50 -7.56 -1.67 -9.37
CA ILE A 50 -7.75 -2.28 -8.05
C ILE A 50 -6.47 -2.14 -7.26
N ASN A 51 -6.48 -1.24 -6.30
CA ASN A 51 -5.40 -1.03 -5.34
C ASN A 51 -5.99 -0.73 -3.95
N LYS A 52 -5.15 -0.57 -2.94
CA LYS A 52 -5.58 -0.33 -1.57
C LYS A 52 -6.38 0.99 -1.42
N GLY A 53 -6.05 2.02 -2.19
CA GLY A 53 -6.79 3.28 -2.17
C GLY A 53 -8.20 3.13 -2.73
N THR A 54 -8.36 2.48 -3.89
CA THR A 54 -9.70 2.22 -4.45
C THR A 54 -10.53 1.28 -3.58
N ALA A 55 -9.89 0.37 -2.85
CA ALA A 55 -10.58 -0.48 -1.87
C ALA A 55 -11.11 0.35 -0.69
N ILE A 56 -10.31 1.28 -0.15
CA ILE A 56 -10.75 2.19 0.93
C ILE A 56 -11.94 3.03 0.47
N LEU A 57 -11.90 3.60 -0.74
CA LEU A 57 -13.02 4.40 -1.25
C LEU A 57 -14.31 3.58 -1.32
N LYS A 58 -14.24 2.32 -1.75
CA LYS A 58 -15.42 1.43 -1.79
C LYS A 58 -15.93 1.08 -0.41
N VAL A 59 -15.03 0.83 0.55
CA VAL A 59 -15.44 0.56 1.93
C VAL A 59 -16.08 1.79 2.56
N ALA A 60 -15.48 2.97 2.37
CA ALA A 60 -16.00 4.24 2.87
C ALA A 60 -17.42 4.51 2.33
N GLU A 61 -17.64 4.30 1.01
CA GLU A 61 -18.95 4.38 0.38
C GLU A 61 -19.95 3.40 1.01
N TYR A 62 -19.54 2.14 1.18
CA TYR A 62 -20.40 1.08 1.74
C TYR A 62 -20.85 1.35 3.17
N ILE A 63 -19.96 1.93 4.01
CA ILE A 63 -20.27 2.29 5.40
C ILE A 63 -20.76 3.73 5.57
N GLU A 64 -20.98 4.45 4.47
CA GLU A 64 -21.48 5.84 4.44
C GLU A 64 -20.60 6.83 5.22
N VAL A 65 -19.28 6.69 5.13
CA VAL A 65 -18.28 7.55 5.78
C VAL A 65 -17.44 8.26 4.71
N ASP A 66 -17.14 9.54 4.94
CA ASP A 66 -16.20 10.26 4.09
C ASP A 66 -14.77 9.65 4.25
N ALA A 67 -14.17 9.25 3.13
CA ALA A 67 -12.80 8.73 3.13
C ALA A 67 -11.80 9.72 3.76
N ARG A 68 -12.08 11.02 3.71
CA ARG A 68 -11.26 12.07 4.35
C ARG A 68 -11.34 12.06 5.87
N SER A 69 -12.31 11.41 6.46
CA SER A 69 -12.39 11.19 7.92
C SER A 69 -11.65 9.93 8.39
N LEU A 70 -11.14 9.13 7.45
CA LEU A 70 -10.40 7.91 7.77
C LEU A 70 -8.90 8.18 7.98
N MET A 71 -8.29 7.32 8.77
CA MET A 71 -6.85 7.20 8.92
C MET A 71 -6.34 5.92 8.26
N ALA A 72 -5.23 6.00 7.52
CA ALA A 72 -4.51 4.85 7.00
C ALA A 72 -3.10 4.79 7.56
N ILE A 73 -2.68 3.60 7.98
CA ILE A 73 -1.32 3.32 8.45
C ILE A 73 -0.68 2.32 7.51
N GLY A 74 0.56 2.56 7.09
CA GLY A 74 1.24 1.69 6.14
C GLY A 74 2.76 1.84 6.21
N ASP A 75 3.47 0.91 5.58
CA ASP A 75 4.94 0.90 5.55
C ASP A 75 5.55 0.66 4.16
N GLY A 76 4.76 0.23 3.19
CA GLY A 76 5.20 -0.12 1.85
C GLY A 76 4.76 0.86 0.76
N SER A 77 5.39 0.77 -0.40
CA SER A 77 5.03 1.58 -1.58
C SER A 77 3.61 1.31 -2.09
N ASN A 78 3.08 0.11 -1.84
CA ASN A 78 1.69 -0.26 -2.16
C ASN A 78 0.65 0.42 -1.24
N ASP A 79 1.08 1.06 -0.15
CA ASP A 79 0.24 1.82 0.76
C ASP A 79 0.06 3.29 0.33
N LEU A 80 0.89 3.77 -0.58
CA LEU A 80 0.82 5.14 -1.07
C LEU A 80 -0.54 5.50 -1.69
N ASP A 81 -1.21 4.53 -2.30
CA ASP A 81 -2.55 4.77 -2.85
C ASP A 81 -3.62 4.95 -1.75
N MET A 82 -3.44 4.32 -0.58
CA MET A 82 -4.28 4.61 0.60
C MET A 82 -4.06 6.04 1.10
N PHE A 83 -2.80 6.46 1.18
CA PHE A 83 -2.43 7.79 1.69
C PHE A 83 -3.02 8.93 0.86
N LYS A 84 -3.24 8.72 -0.44
CA LYS A 84 -3.83 9.71 -1.34
C LYS A 84 -5.32 9.99 -1.08
N VAL A 85 -6.04 9.02 -0.54
CA VAL A 85 -7.52 9.06 -0.45
C VAL A 85 -8.04 9.33 0.95
N VAL A 86 -7.25 9.07 1.99
CA VAL A 86 -7.62 9.32 3.39
C VAL A 86 -7.31 10.75 3.84
N GLY A 87 -7.88 11.17 4.96
CA GLY A 87 -7.56 12.47 5.57
C GLY A 87 -6.29 12.45 6.40
N THR A 88 -6.01 11.32 7.08
CA THR A 88 -4.80 11.15 7.87
C THR A 88 -4.04 9.93 7.38
N SER A 89 -2.79 10.12 6.96
CA SER A 89 -1.90 9.04 6.55
C SER A 89 -0.70 8.95 7.48
N VAL A 90 -0.38 7.75 7.95
CA VAL A 90 0.71 7.52 8.89
C VAL A 90 1.67 6.47 8.32
N ALA A 91 2.92 6.85 8.13
CA ALA A 91 3.99 5.92 7.76
C ALA A 91 4.62 5.31 9.00
N MET A 92 4.87 4.00 8.98
CA MET A 92 5.60 3.31 10.05
C MET A 92 7.08 3.72 10.05
N GLY A 93 7.72 3.68 11.22
CA GLY A 93 9.10 4.12 11.39
C GLY A 93 10.13 3.35 10.56
N GLN A 94 9.88 2.08 10.21
CA GLN A 94 10.73 1.27 9.34
C GLN A 94 10.51 1.52 7.85
N SER A 95 9.51 2.32 7.45
CA SER A 95 9.21 2.61 6.03
C SER A 95 10.39 3.25 5.30
N ILE A 96 10.47 2.98 4.01
CA ILE A 96 11.44 3.66 3.13
C ILE A 96 11.18 5.17 3.06
N PRO A 97 12.20 6.00 2.76
CA PRO A 97 12.06 7.45 2.74
C PRO A 97 10.91 7.99 1.89
N GLU A 98 10.66 7.38 0.72
CA GLU A 98 9.58 7.77 -0.17
C GLU A 98 8.20 7.67 0.49
N VAL A 99 7.95 6.58 1.25
CA VAL A 99 6.67 6.35 1.94
C VAL A 99 6.51 7.37 3.08
N LYS A 100 7.58 7.63 3.85
CA LYS A 100 7.58 8.64 4.92
C LYS A 100 7.30 10.05 4.41
N GLN A 101 7.85 10.42 3.25
CA GLN A 101 7.64 11.74 2.65
C GLN A 101 6.21 11.98 2.15
N LYS A 102 5.49 10.91 1.80
CA LYS A 102 4.11 10.99 1.29
C LYS A 102 3.05 10.88 2.39
N ALA A 103 3.43 10.47 3.59
CA ALA A 103 2.54 10.41 4.73
C ALA A 103 2.40 11.78 5.40
N THR A 104 1.24 12.03 6.02
CA THR A 104 1.01 13.23 6.85
C THR A 104 1.83 13.18 8.14
N PHE A 105 2.04 11.97 8.67
CA PHE A 105 2.82 11.72 9.90
C PHE A 105 3.68 10.46 9.75
N VAL A 106 4.73 10.42 10.56
CA VAL A 106 5.57 9.22 10.74
C VAL A 106 5.50 8.83 12.20
N THR A 107 5.17 7.58 12.46
CA THR A 107 5.14 6.99 13.81
C THR A 107 6.40 6.16 14.10
N GLY A 108 6.45 5.52 15.25
CA GLY A 108 7.51 4.56 15.61
C GLY A 108 7.53 3.33 14.68
N SER A 109 8.57 2.52 14.79
CA SER A 109 8.65 1.24 14.10
C SER A 109 7.74 0.19 14.74
N VAL A 110 7.54 -0.93 14.05
CA VAL A 110 6.80 -2.10 14.60
C VAL A 110 7.36 -2.56 15.93
N GLY A 111 8.69 -2.59 16.07
CA GLY A 111 9.36 -2.98 17.31
C GLY A 111 9.29 -1.95 18.45
N CYS A 112 8.69 -0.78 18.21
CA CYS A 112 8.55 0.31 19.18
C CYS A 112 7.07 0.74 19.33
N ASP A 113 6.14 -0.19 19.18
CA ASP A 113 4.69 0.04 19.32
C ASP A 113 4.11 1.17 18.45
N GLY A 114 4.76 1.48 17.32
CA GLY A 114 4.38 2.61 16.48
C GLY A 114 2.94 2.59 15.98
N LEU A 115 2.33 1.41 15.81
CA LEU A 115 0.91 1.28 15.48
C LEU A 115 0.03 1.77 16.62
N VAL A 116 0.34 1.37 17.87
CA VAL A 116 -0.38 1.77 19.08
C VAL A 116 -0.26 3.28 19.28
N ASP A 117 0.94 3.83 19.10
CA ASP A 117 1.17 5.27 19.22
C ASP A 117 0.34 6.08 18.20
N ALA A 118 0.26 5.61 16.97
CA ALA A 118 -0.55 6.26 15.94
C ALA A 118 -2.04 6.22 16.30
N ILE A 119 -2.56 5.09 16.78
CA ILE A 119 -3.97 4.96 17.20
C ILE A 119 -4.27 5.88 18.39
N ASN A 120 -3.44 5.87 19.42
CA ASN A 120 -3.62 6.72 20.60
C ASN A 120 -3.59 8.21 20.24
N LYS A 121 -2.73 8.59 19.30
CA LYS A 121 -2.57 10.01 18.93
C LYS A 121 -3.72 10.57 18.10
N PHE A 122 -4.33 9.77 17.24
CA PHE A 122 -5.26 10.27 16.21
C PHE A 122 -6.69 9.77 16.34
N ILE A 123 -6.94 8.74 17.16
CA ILE A 123 -8.28 8.12 17.32
C ILE A 123 -8.79 8.22 18.74
N LEU A 124 -7.91 8.05 19.75
CA LEU A 124 -8.26 8.11 21.18
C LEU A 124 -7.86 9.43 21.80
#